data_634911123e951c5b4881874df84677ab
#
_entry.id   634911123e951c5b4881874df84677ab
#
_cell.length_a   1.000
_cell.length_b   1.000
_cell.length_c   1.000
_cell.angle_alpha   90.00
_cell.angle_beta   90.00
_cell.angle_gamma   90.00
#
_symmetry.space_group_name_H-M   'P 1'
#
loop_
_entity.id
_entity.type
_entity.pdbx_description
1 polymer ?
#
loop_
_entity_poly.entity_id
_entity_poly.type
_entity_poly.pdbx_seq_one_letter_code
_entity_poly.pdbx_strand_id
1 'polypeptide(L)'
;MIVARIENWMRRLRLGSSAETVAAHAEPPATAYRGGINELSAVHVAGCLRDDLHPDRRGAYEVVLADTGETLARGVADQFRHGLHGAGFGDGAHAFHTRLPRPLSPSEIAQIEVRPAGGAALSRSPQLRPSFEPVLHVAMDIVDNCNLRCPFCLYDYANTRATHFMTEDTIEAALRFLPYTRDGEFWFSCLHEPTLHPQLTAFIDKAPPEYRRKLFYTTNLAKRMPATYYAWLADSGMHHINVSIESLRPELYERMRKGARHRIFKESWDALLAALELGKAPPLIRYIAMVYKSNLQELPEMVRYLLEERRAAQVELRYTFDVPHLPPEFRSSEFLDQGEWLELRDRLAHFPQDRVQLNLPPAPDLDSAPAPALAIETPAADSNAILPDYYMLRMSWDGSVRVVGVRSASRFDDAIEVQLLETNVRDIGDVGSFIEAVAARPPPA
;
A
#
# COMPACT_ATOMS: atom_id res chain seq x y z
N MET A 1 2.34 -18.50 6.24
CA MET A 1 1.47 -18.56 5.04
C MET A 1 2.22 -18.30 3.74
N ILE A 2 3.21 -17.41 3.70
CA ILE A 2 4.01 -17.09 2.49
C ILE A 2 4.84 -18.31 2.04
N VAL A 3 5.51 -18.99 2.95
CA VAL A 3 6.32 -20.19 2.67
C VAL A 3 5.48 -21.31 2.05
N ALA A 4 4.29 -21.57 2.59
CA ALA A 4 3.38 -22.61 2.08
C ALA A 4 2.85 -22.33 0.65
N ARG A 5 2.79 -21.05 0.23
CA ARG A 5 2.38 -20.67 -1.13
C ARG A 5 3.52 -20.84 -2.16
N ILE A 6 4.75 -20.59 -1.74
CA ILE A 6 5.94 -20.83 -2.57
C ILE A 6 6.13 -22.33 -2.79
N GLU A 7 5.96 -23.13 -1.74
CA GLU A 7 6.04 -24.59 -1.82
C GLU A 7 4.96 -25.19 -2.73
N ASN A 8 3.74 -24.66 -2.69
CA ASN A 8 2.63 -25.14 -3.52
C ASN A 8 2.81 -24.77 -5.02
N TRP A 9 3.43 -23.61 -5.31
CA TRP A 9 3.79 -23.23 -6.67
C TRP A 9 4.90 -24.12 -7.21
N MET A 10 5.92 -24.41 -6.42
CA MET A 10 7.03 -25.28 -6.79
C MET A 10 6.60 -26.75 -6.93
N ARG A 11 5.59 -27.19 -6.17
CA ARG A 11 5.00 -28.52 -6.31
C ARG A 11 4.24 -28.67 -7.63
N ARG A 12 3.60 -27.61 -8.14
CA ARG A 12 2.94 -27.61 -9.45
C ARG A 12 3.90 -27.63 -10.62
N LEU A 13 5.12 -27.12 -10.48
CA LEU A 13 6.17 -27.26 -11.47
C LEU A 13 6.68 -28.73 -11.57
N ARG A 14 6.50 -29.55 -10.51
CA ARG A 14 6.86 -30.98 -10.51
C ARG A 14 5.78 -31.89 -11.09
N LEU A 15 4.54 -31.46 -11.20
CA LEU A 15 3.42 -32.32 -11.61
C LEU A 15 3.12 -32.24 -13.12
N GLY A 16 3.97 -31.57 -13.90
CA GLY A 16 3.86 -31.50 -15.36
C GLY A 16 4.56 -32.63 -16.13
N SER A 17 5.01 -33.72 -15.49
CA SER A 17 5.61 -34.86 -16.21
C SER A 17 4.88 -36.15 -15.90
N SER A 18 3.76 -36.41 -16.56
CA SER A 18 3.29 -37.77 -16.81
C SER A 18 3.90 -38.24 -18.12
N ALA A 19 4.77 -39.24 -17.98
CA ALA A 19 5.41 -39.89 -19.11
C ALA A 19 4.40 -40.70 -19.90
N GLU A 20 4.25 -40.42 -21.18
CA GLU A 20 3.90 -41.40 -22.18
C GLU A 20 4.96 -41.45 -23.25
N THR A 21 5.47 -42.66 -23.44
CA THR A 21 6.55 -43.06 -24.28
C THR A 21 6.19 -42.92 -25.74
N VAL A 22 6.87 -42.06 -26.52
CA VAL A 22 7.13 -42.30 -27.93
C VAL A 22 8.53 -41.81 -28.21
N ALA A 23 9.40 -42.73 -28.58
CA ALA A 23 10.76 -42.47 -29.01
C ALA A 23 10.75 -41.82 -30.41
N ALA A 24 11.19 -40.57 -30.45
CA ALA A 24 11.75 -39.95 -31.63
C ALA A 24 12.97 -39.17 -31.20
N HIS A 25 14.12 -39.40 -31.83
CA HIS A 25 15.36 -38.68 -31.63
C HIS A 25 15.14 -37.20 -31.97
N ALA A 26 14.74 -36.41 -30.97
CA ALA A 26 14.84 -34.96 -31.01
C ALA A 26 16.15 -34.58 -30.33
N GLU A 27 16.99 -33.81 -30.97
CA GLU A 27 18.12 -33.16 -30.32
C GLU A 27 17.62 -32.47 -29.06
N PRO A 28 18.33 -32.61 -27.93
CA PRO A 28 17.92 -31.93 -26.69
C PRO A 28 17.86 -30.43 -26.99
N PRO A 29 16.83 -29.74 -26.49
CA PRO A 29 16.72 -28.30 -26.66
C PRO A 29 18.02 -27.65 -26.18
N ALA A 30 18.58 -26.77 -27.01
CA ALA A 30 19.92 -26.18 -26.85
C ALA A 30 20.11 -25.37 -25.53
N THR A 31 19.06 -25.27 -24.69
CA THR A 31 19.12 -24.58 -23.40
C THR A 31 18.13 -25.22 -22.40
N ALA A 32 18.65 -25.70 -21.28
CA ALA A 32 17.84 -26.24 -20.17
C ALA A 32 17.70 -25.22 -19.04
N TYR A 33 17.32 -23.99 -19.38
CA TYR A 33 17.06 -22.97 -18.37
C TYR A 33 15.72 -23.20 -17.67
N ARG A 34 15.77 -23.21 -16.34
CA ARG A 34 14.59 -23.25 -15.47
C ARG A 34 14.51 -21.97 -14.69
N GLY A 35 13.32 -21.36 -14.64
CA GLY A 35 13.12 -20.10 -13.93
C GLY A 35 11.85 -19.39 -14.36
N GLY A 36 11.71 -18.17 -13.90
CA GLY A 36 10.57 -17.34 -14.22
C GLY A 36 10.65 -15.94 -13.62
N ILE A 37 9.80 -15.06 -14.13
CA ILE A 37 9.61 -13.71 -13.61
C ILE A 37 8.58 -13.80 -12.48
N ASN A 38 8.98 -13.41 -11.26
CA ASN A 38 8.14 -13.45 -10.06
C ASN A 38 7.56 -12.08 -9.71
N GLU A 39 8.27 -11.01 -10.07
CA GLU A 39 7.91 -9.64 -9.75
C GLU A 39 8.21 -8.74 -10.94
N LEU A 40 7.29 -7.82 -11.21
CA LEU A 40 7.40 -6.90 -12.32
C LEU A 40 6.71 -5.58 -11.95
N SER A 41 7.41 -4.47 -12.12
CA SER A 41 6.88 -3.12 -11.90
C SER A 41 7.36 -2.16 -12.99
N ALA A 42 6.95 -0.90 -12.89
CA ALA A 42 7.42 0.14 -13.79
C ALA A 42 8.94 0.37 -13.68
N VAL A 43 9.59 -0.05 -12.60
CA VAL A 43 10.96 0.34 -12.28
C VAL A 43 11.91 -0.83 -12.07
N HIS A 44 11.41 -2.06 -12.00
CA HIS A 44 12.26 -3.24 -11.90
C HIS A 44 11.56 -4.55 -12.26
N VAL A 45 12.37 -5.57 -12.47
CA VAL A 45 11.97 -6.95 -12.71
C VAL A 45 12.80 -7.88 -11.82
N ALA A 46 12.15 -8.86 -11.21
CA ALA A 46 12.81 -9.86 -10.39
C ALA A 46 12.28 -11.27 -10.68
N GLY A 47 13.14 -12.26 -10.45
CA GLY A 47 12.82 -13.65 -10.72
C GLY A 47 13.92 -14.59 -10.30
N CYS A 48 13.92 -15.76 -10.93
CA CYS A 48 14.98 -16.74 -10.78
C CYS A 48 15.33 -17.37 -12.14
N LEU A 49 16.58 -17.77 -12.28
CA LEU A 49 17.11 -18.41 -13.47
C LEU A 49 18.23 -19.38 -13.09
N ARG A 50 18.09 -20.66 -13.47
CA ARG A 50 19.11 -21.67 -13.31
C ARG A 50 19.35 -22.39 -14.63
N ASP A 51 20.61 -22.65 -14.94
CA ASP A 51 21.00 -23.55 -16.01
C ASP A 51 21.05 -24.98 -15.47
N ASP A 52 20.08 -25.82 -15.83
CA ASP A 52 20.01 -27.22 -15.34
C ASP A 52 21.08 -28.12 -15.99
N LEU A 53 21.69 -27.71 -17.09
CA LEU A 53 22.84 -28.40 -17.68
C LEU A 53 24.16 -28.08 -16.93
N HIS A 54 24.25 -26.88 -16.38
CA HIS A 54 25.42 -26.41 -15.65
C HIS A 54 24.97 -25.75 -14.33
N PRO A 55 24.55 -26.57 -13.35
CA PRO A 55 23.89 -26.06 -12.12
C PRO A 55 24.80 -25.18 -11.25
N ASP A 56 26.11 -25.28 -11.41
CA ASP A 56 27.08 -24.42 -10.71
C ASP A 56 27.32 -23.07 -11.41
N ARG A 57 26.80 -22.92 -12.63
CA ARG A 57 26.88 -21.68 -13.39
C ARG A 57 25.76 -20.75 -13.04
N ARG A 58 26.08 -19.46 -12.90
CA ARG A 58 25.06 -18.40 -12.78
C ARG A 58 24.52 -18.05 -14.16
N GLY A 59 23.20 -18.03 -14.29
CA GLY A 59 22.54 -17.71 -15.56
C GLY A 59 22.66 -16.21 -15.89
N ALA A 60 23.26 -15.89 -17.02
CA ALA A 60 23.22 -14.52 -17.56
C ALA A 60 21.89 -14.30 -18.29
N TYR A 61 21.34 -13.09 -18.20
CA TYR A 61 20.08 -12.72 -18.85
C TYR A 61 20.09 -11.29 -19.35
N GLU A 62 19.15 -11.02 -20.24
CA GLU A 62 18.80 -9.67 -20.71
C GLU A 62 17.32 -9.39 -20.42
N VAL A 63 17.01 -8.14 -20.08
CA VAL A 63 15.65 -7.62 -19.99
C VAL A 63 15.39 -6.81 -21.24
N VAL A 64 14.37 -7.19 -22.01
CA VAL A 64 14.07 -6.59 -23.32
C VAL A 64 12.60 -6.20 -23.44
N LEU A 65 12.30 -5.21 -24.28
CA LEU A 65 10.93 -4.95 -24.76
C LEU A 65 10.68 -5.80 -26.00
N ALA A 66 9.65 -6.64 -25.97
CA ALA A 66 9.40 -7.63 -27.02
C ALA A 66 9.03 -7.00 -28.37
N ASP A 67 8.35 -5.86 -28.36
CA ASP A 67 7.88 -5.15 -29.56
C ASP A 67 8.99 -4.40 -30.31
N THR A 68 9.92 -3.80 -29.56
CA THR A 68 11.01 -3.00 -30.13
C THR A 68 12.34 -3.75 -30.22
N GLY A 69 12.52 -4.80 -29.42
CA GLY A 69 13.80 -5.47 -29.20
C GLY A 69 14.81 -4.64 -28.39
N GLU A 70 14.38 -3.53 -27.79
CA GLU A 70 15.23 -2.69 -26.93
C GLU A 70 15.70 -3.48 -25.72
N THR A 71 17.01 -3.58 -25.50
CA THR A 71 17.58 -4.13 -24.27
C THR A 71 17.61 -3.05 -23.19
N LEU A 72 16.81 -3.24 -22.16
CA LEU A 72 16.71 -2.32 -21.01
C LEU A 72 17.82 -2.56 -19.99
N ALA A 73 18.17 -3.82 -19.75
CA ALA A 73 19.20 -4.18 -18.78
C ALA A 73 19.80 -5.55 -19.07
N ARG A 74 20.98 -5.82 -18.48
CA ARG A 74 21.64 -7.11 -18.46
C ARG A 74 22.07 -7.46 -17.04
N GLY A 75 22.05 -8.74 -16.69
CA GLY A 75 22.44 -9.19 -15.36
C GLY A 75 22.81 -10.65 -15.29
N VAL A 76 23.14 -11.07 -14.09
CA VAL A 76 23.43 -12.46 -13.73
C VAL A 76 22.55 -12.85 -12.56
N ALA A 77 21.94 -14.02 -12.60
CA ALA A 77 21.12 -14.55 -11.54
C ALA A 77 22.01 -15.22 -10.46
N ASP A 78 22.49 -14.43 -9.52
CA ASP A 78 23.47 -14.83 -8.50
C ASP A 78 23.03 -14.52 -7.06
N GLN A 79 21.83 -13.97 -6.88
CA GLN A 79 21.32 -13.58 -5.57
C GLN A 79 20.74 -14.77 -4.84
N PHE A 80 21.08 -14.89 -3.54
CA PHE A 80 20.55 -15.94 -2.68
C PHE A 80 19.13 -15.63 -2.21
N ARG A 81 18.26 -16.65 -2.30
CA ARG A 81 16.93 -16.62 -1.68
C ARG A 81 16.64 -17.92 -0.94
N HIS A 82 16.29 -17.82 0.34
CA HIS A 82 15.95 -18.98 1.17
C HIS A 82 14.86 -19.88 0.55
N GLY A 83 13.85 -19.27 -0.07
CA GLY A 83 12.78 -20.01 -0.75
C GLY A 83 13.26 -20.85 -1.93
N LEU A 84 14.28 -20.40 -2.66
CA LEU A 84 14.89 -21.18 -3.75
C LEU A 84 15.71 -22.32 -3.21
N HIS A 85 16.49 -22.09 -2.16
CA HIS A 85 17.27 -23.15 -1.50
C HIS A 85 16.38 -24.26 -0.94
N GLY A 86 15.36 -23.88 -0.16
CA GLY A 86 14.38 -24.81 0.42
C GLY A 86 13.56 -25.59 -0.62
N ALA A 87 13.42 -25.05 -1.84
CA ALA A 87 12.74 -25.72 -2.94
C ALA A 87 13.66 -26.57 -3.82
N GLY A 88 14.93 -26.74 -3.43
CA GLY A 88 15.91 -27.52 -4.19
C GLY A 88 16.33 -26.86 -5.51
N PHE A 89 16.32 -25.53 -5.57
CA PHE A 89 16.76 -24.76 -6.73
C PHE A 89 18.27 -24.45 -6.59
N GLY A 90 19.09 -25.50 -6.72
CA GLY A 90 20.52 -25.45 -6.50
C GLY A 90 20.90 -25.05 -5.08
N ASP A 91 21.93 -24.22 -4.95
CA ASP A 91 22.39 -23.65 -3.68
C ASP A 91 21.52 -22.45 -3.21
N GLY A 92 20.47 -22.11 -3.96
CA GLY A 92 19.58 -20.97 -3.67
C GLY A 92 20.05 -19.63 -4.23
N ALA A 93 21.27 -19.52 -4.76
CA ALA A 93 21.83 -18.30 -5.32
C ALA A 93 21.58 -18.23 -6.84
N HIS A 94 20.32 -18.28 -7.24
CA HIS A 94 19.85 -18.24 -8.62
C HIS A 94 18.75 -17.21 -8.84
N ALA A 95 18.58 -16.27 -7.90
CA ALA A 95 17.65 -15.18 -8.06
C ALA A 95 18.31 -13.99 -8.76
N PHE A 96 17.47 -13.17 -9.37
CA PHE A 96 17.86 -11.87 -9.88
C PHE A 96 16.86 -10.82 -9.46
N HIS A 97 17.35 -9.60 -9.32
CA HIS A 97 16.57 -8.40 -9.14
C HIS A 97 17.25 -7.29 -9.96
N THR A 98 16.56 -6.80 -10.97
CA THR A 98 17.12 -5.84 -11.92
C THR A 98 16.30 -4.58 -11.92
N ARG A 99 16.95 -3.48 -11.61
CA ARG A 99 16.38 -2.15 -11.80
C ARG A 99 16.38 -1.79 -13.28
N LEU A 100 15.28 -1.19 -13.72
CA LEU A 100 15.15 -0.67 -15.08
C LEU A 100 15.76 0.74 -15.17
N PRO A 101 16.33 1.11 -16.33
CA PRO A 101 17.03 2.38 -16.48
C PRO A 101 16.12 3.61 -16.44
N ARG A 102 14.83 3.40 -16.68
CA ARG A 102 13.76 4.40 -16.61
C ARG A 102 12.45 3.76 -16.20
N PRO A 103 11.51 4.52 -15.66
CA PRO A 103 10.15 4.03 -15.47
C PRO A 103 9.50 3.65 -16.80
N LEU A 104 8.81 2.52 -16.81
CA LEU A 104 8.05 2.03 -17.95
C LEU A 104 6.58 2.34 -17.84
N SER A 105 5.94 2.64 -18.96
CA SER A 105 4.48 2.72 -19.06
C SER A 105 3.83 1.34 -18.88
N PRO A 106 2.54 1.25 -18.53
CA PRO A 106 1.84 -0.02 -18.45
C PRO A 106 1.89 -0.86 -19.73
N SER A 107 1.89 -0.21 -20.90
CA SER A 107 2.03 -0.88 -22.20
C SER A 107 3.41 -1.50 -22.38
N GLU A 108 4.48 -0.80 -21.98
CA GLU A 108 5.84 -1.33 -22.02
C GLU A 108 6.03 -2.46 -20.99
N ILE A 109 5.46 -2.34 -19.78
CA ILE A 109 5.49 -3.42 -18.79
C ILE A 109 4.86 -4.70 -19.34
N ALA A 110 3.80 -4.58 -20.13
CA ALA A 110 3.17 -5.73 -20.77
C ALA A 110 4.12 -6.41 -21.79
N GLN A 111 5.07 -5.69 -22.35
CA GLN A 111 6.03 -6.15 -23.37
C GLN A 111 7.37 -6.62 -22.78
N ILE A 112 7.58 -6.54 -21.47
CA ILE A 112 8.84 -7.01 -20.87
C ILE A 112 9.00 -8.52 -21.04
N GLU A 113 10.16 -8.89 -21.51
CA GLU A 113 10.69 -10.26 -21.48
C GLU A 113 12.04 -10.30 -20.78
N VAL A 114 12.31 -11.40 -20.08
CA VAL A 114 13.65 -11.74 -19.56
C VAL A 114 14.15 -12.93 -20.37
N ARG A 115 15.24 -12.74 -21.09
CA ARG A 115 15.83 -13.76 -21.98
C ARG A 115 17.15 -14.23 -21.42
N PRO A 116 17.28 -15.51 -21.04
CA PRO A 116 18.59 -16.11 -20.76
C PRO A 116 19.48 -16.08 -21.99
N ALA A 117 20.81 -16.02 -21.78
CA ALA A 117 21.77 -16.06 -22.85
C ALA A 117 21.63 -17.35 -23.72
N GLY A 118 21.17 -17.21 -24.95
CA GLY A 118 20.92 -18.35 -25.86
C GLY A 118 19.66 -19.16 -25.55
N GLY A 119 18.74 -18.65 -24.71
CA GLY A 119 17.51 -19.31 -24.32
C GLY A 119 16.25 -18.60 -24.75
N ALA A 120 15.12 -19.28 -24.58
CA ALA A 120 13.79 -18.68 -24.74
C ALA A 120 13.47 -17.73 -23.58
N ALA A 121 12.55 -16.80 -23.83
CA ALA A 121 12.06 -15.88 -22.78
C ALA A 121 11.48 -16.65 -21.60
N LEU A 122 11.79 -16.18 -20.38
CA LEU A 122 11.26 -16.76 -19.15
C LEU A 122 9.75 -16.55 -19.06
N SER A 123 9.04 -17.56 -18.59
CA SER A 123 7.62 -17.42 -18.31
C SER A 123 7.35 -16.46 -17.15
N ARG A 124 6.25 -15.73 -17.23
CA ARG A 124 5.74 -14.97 -16.11
C ARG A 124 5.04 -15.91 -15.13
N SER A 125 5.28 -15.73 -13.85
CA SER A 125 4.52 -16.45 -12.83
C SER A 125 3.02 -16.12 -12.97
N PRO A 126 2.11 -17.11 -12.92
CA PRO A 126 0.67 -16.87 -12.86
C PRO A 126 0.26 -15.97 -11.66
N GLN A 127 1.14 -15.86 -10.68
CA GLN A 127 0.96 -15.03 -9.48
C GLN A 127 2.05 -13.96 -9.44
N LEU A 128 2.22 -13.22 -10.55
CA LEU A 128 3.08 -12.05 -10.56
C LEU A 128 2.74 -11.17 -9.37
N ARG A 129 3.68 -11.04 -8.46
CA ARG A 129 3.53 -10.14 -7.32
C ARG A 129 4.05 -8.77 -7.72
N PRO A 130 3.37 -7.69 -7.29
CA PRO A 130 4.02 -6.40 -7.27
C PRO A 130 5.29 -6.55 -6.44
N SER A 131 6.35 -5.89 -6.88
CA SER A 131 7.62 -5.92 -6.18
C SER A 131 7.50 -5.47 -4.73
N PHE A 132 8.34 -6.08 -3.89
CA PHE A 132 8.45 -5.70 -2.48
C PHE A 132 9.56 -4.67 -2.22
N GLU A 133 10.37 -4.34 -3.21
CA GLU A 133 11.50 -3.43 -3.01
C GLU A 133 11.29 -2.04 -3.57
N PRO A 134 11.88 -1.12 -2.86
CA PRO A 134 11.27 -0.48 -1.72
C PRO A 134 9.94 0.07 -2.18
N VAL A 135 8.88 -0.57 -1.77
CA VAL A 135 7.56 -0.12 -2.13
C VAL A 135 7.31 1.19 -1.43
N LEU A 136 7.33 2.22 -2.21
CA LEU A 136 6.97 3.51 -1.71
C LEU A 136 5.46 3.59 -1.56
N HIS A 137 5.05 3.63 -0.32
CA HIS A 137 3.76 4.17 0.04
C HIS A 137 3.92 5.68 0.21
N VAL A 138 3.16 6.45 -0.54
CA VAL A 138 3.16 7.91 -0.40
C VAL A 138 1.94 8.32 0.41
N ALA A 139 2.16 8.87 1.60
CA ALA A 139 1.13 9.49 2.42
C ALA A 139 1.33 11.01 2.35
N MET A 140 0.42 11.71 1.69
CA MET A 140 0.53 13.13 1.45
C MET A 140 -0.62 13.86 2.11
N ASP A 141 -0.39 15.06 2.64
CA ASP A 141 -1.42 15.97 3.09
C ASP A 141 -1.39 17.24 2.25
N ILE A 142 -2.37 17.39 1.33
CA ILE A 142 -2.47 18.56 0.45
C ILE A 142 -3.04 19.80 1.16
N VAL A 143 -3.47 19.63 2.40
CA VAL A 143 -4.00 20.65 3.30
C VAL A 143 -3.63 20.27 4.74
N ASP A 144 -3.42 21.25 5.60
CA ASP A 144 -3.04 21.03 7.01
C ASP A 144 -4.19 21.20 7.99
N ASN A 145 -5.42 21.12 7.53
CA ASN A 145 -6.60 21.32 8.36
C ASN A 145 -7.72 20.33 8.03
N CYS A 146 -8.69 20.25 8.93
CA CYS A 146 -9.92 19.47 8.76
C CYS A 146 -11.11 20.35 9.19
N ASN A 147 -12.28 20.12 8.59
CA ASN A 147 -13.53 20.75 9.01
C ASN A 147 -14.13 20.15 10.29
N LEU A 148 -13.55 19.06 10.80
CA LEU A 148 -13.98 18.38 12.02
C LEU A 148 -12.95 18.50 13.15
N ARG A 149 -13.41 18.22 14.37
CA ARG A 149 -12.58 18.17 15.59
C ARG A 149 -12.92 16.92 16.40
N CYS A 150 -12.69 15.75 15.76
CA CYS A 150 -12.96 14.45 16.38
C CYS A 150 -12.13 14.30 17.65
N PRO A 151 -12.71 13.85 18.79
CA PRO A 151 -11.98 13.73 20.05
C PRO A 151 -10.84 12.71 20.01
N PHE A 152 -10.84 11.82 19.02
CA PHE A 152 -9.86 10.75 18.80
C PHE A 152 -8.88 11.04 17.66
N CYS A 153 -8.87 12.26 17.12
CA CYS A 153 -8.01 12.58 16.00
C CYS A 153 -6.53 12.43 16.37
N LEU A 154 -5.75 11.81 15.49
CA LEU A 154 -4.30 11.71 15.66
C LEU A 154 -3.59 13.06 15.58
N TYR A 155 -4.21 14.04 14.92
CA TYR A 155 -3.65 15.39 14.81
C TYR A 155 -4.28 16.31 15.85
N ASP A 156 -3.43 17.04 16.57
CA ASP A 156 -3.86 18.06 17.53
C ASP A 156 -4.16 19.39 16.83
N TYR A 157 -5.44 19.71 16.68
CA TYR A 157 -5.89 20.96 16.08
C TYR A 157 -5.99 22.14 17.07
N ALA A 158 -5.58 21.98 18.34
CA ALA A 158 -5.73 23.03 19.36
C ALA A 158 -5.03 24.35 18.96
N ASN A 159 -3.92 24.26 18.24
CA ASN A 159 -3.11 25.38 17.81
C ASN A 159 -3.29 25.74 16.31
N THR A 160 -4.17 25.06 15.59
CA THR A 160 -4.40 25.36 14.17
C THR A 160 -5.16 26.68 14.03
N ARG A 161 -4.52 27.72 13.50
CA ARG A 161 -5.07 29.08 13.34
C ARG A 161 -5.44 29.40 11.90
N ALA A 162 -4.81 28.76 10.94
CA ALA A 162 -5.01 28.97 9.51
C ALA A 162 -5.13 27.62 8.80
N THR A 163 -5.55 27.66 7.56
CA THR A 163 -5.50 26.50 6.65
C THR A 163 -4.51 26.82 5.56
N HIS A 164 -3.52 25.97 5.39
CA HIS A 164 -2.56 26.08 4.31
C HIS A 164 -2.86 25.00 3.27
N PHE A 165 -2.50 25.30 2.05
CA PHE A 165 -2.78 24.46 0.89
C PHE A 165 -1.50 24.18 0.12
N MET A 166 -1.37 22.95 -0.36
CA MET A 166 -0.28 22.57 -1.25
C MET A 166 -0.36 23.37 -2.56
N THR A 167 0.78 23.83 -3.04
CA THR A 167 0.86 24.53 -4.31
C THR A 167 0.92 23.58 -5.50
N GLU A 168 0.62 24.11 -6.69
CA GLU A 168 0.67 23.34 -7.93
C GLU A 168 2.06 22.76 -8.20
N ASP A 169 3.11 23.55 -8.04
CA ASP A 169 4.51 23.10 -8.23
C ASP A 169 4.87 21.95 -7.27
N THR A 170 4.35 22.01 -6.04
CA THR A 170 4.59 20.96 -5.04
C THR A 170 3.88 19.67 -5.43
N ILE A 171 2.62 19.74 -5.88
CA ILE A 171 1.89 18.55 -6.32
C ILE A 171 2.53 17.92 -7.56
N GLU A 172 2.99 18.73 -8.53
CA GLU A 172 3.69 18.23 -9.71
C GLU A 172 4.98 17.48 -9.33
N ALA A 173 5.73 18.03 -8.37
CA ALA A 173 6.91 17.36 -7.84
C ALA A 173 6.56 16.04 -7.14
N ALA A 174 5.47 15.99 -6.38
CA ALA A 174 5.01 14.78 -5.71
C ALA A 174 4.52 13.71 -6.70
N LEU A 175 3.81 14.08 -7.76
CA LEU A 175 3.31 13.14 -8.76
C LEU A 175 4.41 12.40 -9.53
N ARG A 176 5.65 12.90 -9.51
CA ARG A 176 6.80 12.19 -10.08
C ARG A 176 7.09 10.84 -9.40
N PHE A 177 6.54 10.61 -8.19
CA PHE A 177 6.65 9.33 -7.49
C PHE A 177 5.64 8.28 -7.96
N LEU A 178 4.67 8.63 -8.79
CA LEU A 178 3.66 7.69 -9.28
C LEU A 178 4.23 6.42 -9.93
N PRO A 179 5.23 6.49 -10.83
CA PRO A 179 5.79 5.29 -11.42
C PRO A 179 6.37 4.29 -10.40
N TYR A 180 6.78 4.79 -9.25
CA TYR A 180 7.45 4.03 -8.18
C TYR A 180 6.48 3.56 -7.08
N THR A 181 5.19 3.84 -7.23
CA THR A 181 4.15 3.51 -6.25
C THR A 181 3.25 2.42 -6.81
N ARG A 182 2.70 1.54 -5.98
CA ARG A 182 1.71 0.53 -6.39
C ARG A 182 0.32 1.14 -6.57
N ASP A 183 -0.58 0.36 -7.16
CA ASP A 183 -2.00 0.68 -7.22
C ASP A 183 -2.56 0.80 -5.80
N GLY A 184 -3.26 1.90 -5.54
CA GLY A 184 -3.86 2.17 -4.23
C GLY A 184 -2.86 2.50 -3.12
N GLU A 185 -1.64 2.97 -3.46
CA GLU A 185 -0.60 3.30 -2.47
C GLU A 185 -0.19 4.79 -2.48
N PHE A 186 -0.77 5.61 -3.36
CA PHE A 186 -0.52 7.05 -3.37
C PHE A 186 -1.69 7.78 -2.72
N TRP A 187 -1.51 8.18 -1.47
CA TRP A 187 -2.55 8.70 -0.60
C TRP A 187 -2.57 10.24 -0.58
N PHE A 188 -3.61 10.83 -1.14
CA PHE A 188 -3.77 12.30 -1.24
C PHE A 188 -4.17 12.99 0.07
N SER A 189 -4.53 12.25 1.09
CA SER A 189 -4.79 12.81 2.41
C SER A 189 -4.62 11.74 3.47
N CYS A 190 -3.62 11.90 4.32
CA CYS A 190 -3.32 10.97 5.41
C CYS A 190 -4.09 11.35 6.69
N LEU A 191 -4.01 12.61 7.11
CA LEU A 191 -4.53 13.09 8.40
C LEU A 191 -5.66 14.12 8.29
N HIS A 192 -5.72 14.86 7.19
CA HIS A 192 -6.57 16.02 7.03
C HIS A 192 -7.70 15.79 6.00
N GLU A 193 -8.64 16.73 5.88
CA GLU A 193 -9.77 16.59 4.95
C GLU A 193 -9.42 17.17 3.57
N PRO A 194 -9.18 16.38 2.54
CA PRO A 194 -8.69 16.83 1.24
C PRO A 194 -9.73 17.69 0.48
N THR A 195 -11.03 17.49 0.75
CA THR A 195 -12.08 18.27 0.09
C THR A 195 -12.10 19.74 0.52
N LEU A 196 -11.28 20.12 1.50
CA LEU A 196 -11.03 21.54 1.80
C LEU A 196 -10.14 22.22 0.76
N HIS A 197 -9.28 21.45 0.06
CA HIS A 197 -8.44 22.01 -0.98
C HIS A 197 -9.27 22.40 -2.20
N PRO A 198 -9.25 23.68 -2.64
CA PRO A 198 -10.11 24.16 -3.74
C PRO A 198 -9.77 23.50 -5.10
N GLN A 199 -8.54 23.03 -5.26
CA GLN A 199 -8.04 22.42 -6.50
C GLN A 199 -7.87 20.88 -6.41
N LEU A 200 -8.50 20.21 -5.44
CA LEU A 200 -8.36 18.75 -5.26
C LEU A 200 -8.56 17.98 -6.58
N THR A 201 -9.63 18.27 -7.30
CA THR A 201 -9.95 17.56 -8.56
C THR A 201 -8.91 17.85 -9.63
N ALA A 202 -8.51 19.12 -9.78
CA ALA A 202 -7.48 19.51 -10.73
C ALA A 202 -6.12 18.86 -10.44
N PHE A 203 -5.78 18.69 -9.17
CA PHE A 203 -4.54 18.03 -8.76
C PHE A 203 -4.54 16.54 -9.10
N ILE A 204 -5.66 15.86 -8.88
CA ILE A 204 -5.81 14.44 -9.26
C ILE A 204 -5.78 14.31 -10.79
N ASP A 205 -6.38 15.24 -11.52
CA ASP A 205 -6.39 15.23 -12.99
C ASP A 205 -5.01 15.47 -13.62
N LYS A 206 -4.05 16.06 -12.88
CA LYS A 206 -2.64 16.14 -13.32
C LYS A 206 -1.95 14.78 -13.39
N ALA A 207 -2.43 13.79 -12.65
CA ALA A 207 -1.89 12.44 -12.77
C ALA A 207 -2.21 11.86 -14.15
N PRO A 208 -1.20 11.32 -14.88
CA PRO A 208 -1.45 10.64 -16.13
C PRO A 208 -2.52 9.54 -15.96
N PRO A 209 -3.43 9.37 -16.94
CA PRO A 209 -4.54 8.41 -16.83
C PRO A 209 -4.10 6.99 -16.45
N GLU A 210 -2.96 6.54 -16.96
CA GLU A 210 -2.38 5.21 -16.69
C GLU A 210 -1.93 5.03 -15.24
N TYR A 211 -1.69 6.11 -14.50
CA TYR A 211 -1.29 6.07 -13.09
C TYR A 211 -2.43 6.40 -12.11
N ARG A 212 -3.61 6.77 -12.59
CA ARG A 212 -4.72 7.14 -11.70
C ARG A 212 -5.14 6.05 -10.74
N ARG A 213 -4.99 4.78 -11.13
CA ARG A 213 -5.22 3.63 -10.23
C ARG A 213 -4.25 3.54 -9.04
N LYS A 214 -3.22 4.35 -9.02
CA LYS A 214 -2.31 4.44 -7.86
C LYS A 214 -2.87 5.36 -6.76
N LEU A 215 -3.78 6.27 -7.12
CA LEU A 215 -4.28 7.32 -6.27
C LEU A 215 -5.46 6.88 -5.42
N PHE A 216 -5.50 7.40 -4.20
CA PHE A 216 -6.67 7.36 -3.32
C PHE A 216 -6.62 8.51 -2.32
N TYR A 217 -7.73 8.75 -1.64
CA TYR A 217 -7.79 9.66 -0.51
C TYR A 217 -8.81 9.20 0.54
N THR A 218 -8.68 9.77 1.74
CA THR A 218 -9.64 9.58 2.83
C THR A 218 -10.48 10.83 3.00
N THR A 219 -11.79 10.67 3.17
CA THR A 219 -12.71 11.78 3.41
C THR A 219 -13.70 11.46 4.52
N ASN A 220 -14.11 12.48 5.25
CA ASN A 220 -15.16 12.39 6.25
C ASN A 220 -16.58 12.59 5.68
N LEU A 221 -16.73 12.96 4.41
CA LEU A 221 -17.98 13.31 3.72
C LEU A 221 -18.88 14.32 4.45
N ALA A 222 -18.38 15.00 5.47
CA ALA A 222 -19.17 15.96 6.27
C ALA A 222 -19.21 17.36 5.68
N LYS A 223 -18.90 17.49 4.41
CA LYS A 223 -18.97 18.72 3.61
C LYS A 223 -19.81 18.45 2.37
N ARG A 224 -20.76 19.37 2.08
CA ARG A 224 -21.50 19.32 0.80
C ARG A 224 -20.56 19.67 -0.35
N MET A 225 -20.46 18.78 -1.30
CA MET A 225 -19.77 19.02 -2.56
C MET A 225 -20.81 19.21 -3.68
N PRO A 226 -20.49 19.96 -4.74
CA PRO A 226 -21.41 20.11 -5.88
C PRO A 226 -21.59 18.76 -6.62
N ALA A 227 -22.69 18.59 -7.31
CA ALA A 227 -22.98 17.37 -8.09
C ALA A 227 -21.87 17.05 -9.11
N THR A 228 -21.24 18.08 -9.68
CA THR A 228 -20.12 17.97 -10.61
C THR A 228 -18.90 17.29 -9.99
N TYR A 229 -18.68 17.46 -8.70
CA TYR A 229 -17.60 16.75 -7.98
C TYR A 229 -17.85 15.23 -7.93
N TYR A 230 -19.06 14.81 -7.60
CA TYR A 230 -19.39 13.37 -7.55
C TYR A 230 -19.36 12.73 -8.93
N ALA A 231 -19.84 13.44 -9.95
CA ALA A 231 -19.77 12.99 -11.35
C ALA A 231 -18.30 12.84 -11.80
N TRP A 232 -17.46 13.84 -11.51
CA TRP A 232 -16.02 13.76 -11.75
C TRP A 232 -15.37 12.56 -11.03
N LEU A 233 -15.70 12.39 -9.75
CA LEU A 233 -15.15 11.29 -8.94
C LEU A 233 -15.50 9.91 -9.52
N ALA A 234 -16.72 9.75 -10.02
CA ALA A 234 -17.18 8.52 -10.64
C ALA A 234 -16.46 8.17 -11.97
N ASP A 235 -15.81 9.14 -12.59
CA ASP A 235 -15.02 8.97 -13.82
C ASP A 235 -13.50 9.16 -13.59
N SER A 236 -13.07 9.36 -12.36
CA SER A 236 -11.69 9.72 -12.01
C SER A 236 -10.64 8.65 -12.34
N GLY A 237 -11.03 7.38 -12.36
CA GLY A 237 -10.12 6.25 -12.53
C GLY A 237 -9.21 5.98 -11.34
N MET A 238 -9.44 6.64 -10.19
CA MET A 238 -8.69 6.35 -8.96
C MET A 238 -8.94 4.93 -8.47
N HIS A 239 -8.02 4.41 -7.66
CA HIS A 239 -8.14 3.06 -7.12
C HIS A 239 -9.32 2.95 -6.14
N HIS A 240 -9.34 3.81 -5.13
CA HIS A 240 -10.39 3.79 -4.12
C HIS A 240 -10.52 5.14 -3.41
N ILE A 241 -11.60 5.29 -2.67
CA ILE A 241 -11.76 6.31 -1.64
C ILE A 241 -12.01 5.64 -0.30
N ASN A 242 -11.42 6.18 0.75
CA ASN A 242 -11.74 5.80 2.11
C ASN A 242 -12.80 6.75 2.65
N VAL A 243 -13.90 6.20 3.14
CA VAL A 243 -14.95 6.95 3.82
C VAL A 243 -14.91 6.62 5.31
N SER A 244 -14.70 7.64 6.12
CA SER A 244 -14.62 7.47 7.56
C SER A 244 -16.01 7.53 8.20
N ILE A 245 -16.38 6.48 8.98
CA ILE A 245 -17.69 6.39 9.64
C ILE A 245 -17.56 5.57 10.93
N GLU A 246 -17.96 6.12 12.07
CA GLU A 246 -17.92 5.41 13.35
C GLU A 246 -19.29 4.86 13.77
N SER A 247 -20.39 5.35 13.22
CA SER A 247 -21.73 4.93 13.60
C SER A 247 -22.78 5.29 12.56
N LEU A 248 -23.83 4.47 12.45
CA LEU A 248 -25.04 4.77 11.68
C LEU A 248 -26.05 5.60 12.49
N ARG A 249 -25.90 5.66 13.81
CA ARG A 249 -26.78 6.42 14.71
C ARG A 249 -26.40 7.91 14.67
N PRO A 250 -27.33 8.82 14.33
CA PRO A 250 -27.03 10.23 14.17
C PRO A 250 -26.33 10.87 15.37
N GLU A 251 -26.82 10.60 16.57
CA GLU A 251 -26.31 11.21 17.80
C GLU A 251 -24.89 10.74 18.10
N LEU A 252 -24.61 9.45 17.91
CA LEU A 252 -23.27 8.91 18.13
C LEU A 252 -22.31 9.40 17.06
N TYR A 253 -22.72 9.40 15.78
CA TYR A 253 -21.92 9.93 14.69
C TYR A 253 -21.50 11.39 14.94
N GLU A 254 -22.46 12.28 15.31
CA GLU A 254 -22.16 13.69 15.56
C GLU A 254 -21.31 13.91 16.83
N ARG A 255 -21.44 13.05 17.83
CA ARG A 255 -20.60 13.07 19.02
C ARG A 255 -19.15 12.69 18.70
N MET A 256 -18.96 11.62 17.94
CA MET A 256 -17.64 11.10 17.57
C MET A 256 -16.98 11.97 16.49
N ARG A 257 -17.75 12.48 15.56
CA ARG A 257 -17.32 13.37 14.48
C ARG A 257 -17.67 14.82 14.80
N LYS A 258 -17.10 15.35 15.89
CA LYS A 258 -17.41 16.71 16.38
C LYS A 258 -17.26 17.76 15.30
N GLY A 259 -18.37 18.47 15.00
CA GLY A 259 -18.49 19.44 13.91
C GLY A 259 -19.24 18.91 12.70
N ALA A 260 -19.39 17.60 12.55
CA ALA A 260 -20.23 17.01 11.52
C ALA A 260 -21.73 17.18 11.82
N ARG A 261 -22.53 17.07 10.75
CA ARG A 261 -23.98 16.87 10.84
C ARG A 261 -24.32 15.59 10.08
N HIS A 262 -24.92 14.62 10.78
CA HIS A 262 -25.24 13.32 10.18
C HIS A 262 -26.10 13.45 8.91
N ARG A 263 -27.05 14.41 8.89
CA ARG A 263 -27.85 14.69 7.69
C ARG A 263 -26.98 15.10 6.49
N ILE A 264 -25.96 15.96 6.69
CA ILE A 264 -25.05 16.38 5.61
C ILE A 264 -24.20 15.19 5.15
N PHE A 265 -23.68 14.40 6.08
CA PHE A 265 -22.96 13.18 5.76
C PHE A 265 -23.81 12.24 4.90
N LYS A 266 -25.06 11.97 5.32
CA LYS A 266 -25.95 11.07 4.59
C LYS A 266 -26.29 11.60 3.21
N GLU A 267 -26.60 12.90 3.06
CA GLU A 267 -26.85 13.54 1.76
C GLU A 267 -25.63 13.40 0.82
N SER A 268 -24.41 13.64 1.34
CA SER A 268 -23.15 13.48 0.59
C SER A 268 -22.89 12.02 0.21
N TRP A 269 -23.19 11.10 1.12
CA TRP A 269 -23.03 9.67 0.92
C TRP A 269 -23.97 9.14 -0.16
N ASP A 270 -25.26 9.50 -0.09
CA ASP A 270 -26.26 9.09 -1.08
C ASP A 270 -25.91 9.67 -2.46
N ALA A 271 -25.45 10.94 -2.53
CA ALA A 271 -25.00 11.55 -3.78
C ALA A 271 -23.76 10.85 -4.38
N LEU A 272 -22.80 10.49 -3.52
CA LEU A 272 -21.63 9.71 -3.92
C LEU A 272 -22.05 8.39 -4.55
N LEU A 273 -22.86 7.58 -3.86
CA LEU A 273 -23.27 6.26 -4.34
C LEU A 273 -24.03 6.35 -5.66
N ALA A 274 -24.97 7.29 -5.77
CA ALA A 274 -25.73 7.52 -7.01
C ALA A 274 -24.81 7.89 -8.19
N ALA A 275 -23.79 8.70 -7.96
CA ALA A 275 -22.82 9.03 -9.01
C ALA A 275 -21.96 7.83 -9.43
N LEU A 276 -21.47 7.04 -8.46
CA LEU A 276 -20.63 5.88 -8.74
C LEU A 276 -21.36 4.77 -9.51
N GLU A 277 -22.70 4.71 -9.44
CA GLU A 277 -23.50 3.78 -10.25
C GLU A 277 -23.48 4.13 -11.73
N LEU A 278 -23.33 5.40 -12.05
CA LEU A 278 -23.37 5.94 -13.41
C LEU A 278 -21.98 6.15 -14.02
N GLY A 279 -20.94 6.07 -13.19
CA GLY A 279 -19.57 6.37 -13.60
C GLY A 279 -18.95 5.31 -14.51
N LYS A 280 -18.05 5.75 -15.39
CA LYS A 280 -17.31 4.89 -16.33
C LYS A 280 -16.10 4.21 -15.72
N ALA A 281 -15.47 4.85 -14.73
CA ALA A 281 -14.28 4.37 -14.04
C ALA A 281 -14.35 4.71 -12.53
N PRO A 282 -15.39 4.20 -11.82
CA PRO A 282 -15.61 4.55 -10.44
C PRO A 282 -14.52 3.95 -9.54
N PRO A 283 -14.02 4.72 -8.55
CA PRO A 283 -13.17 4.17 -7.52
C PRO A 283 -13.93 3.16 -6.64
N LEU A 284 -13.20 2.22 -6.06
CA LEU A 284 -13.74 1.37 -5.00
C LEU A 284 -14.04 2.21 -3.75
N ILE A 285 -15.00 1.79 -2.95
CA ILE A 285 -15.26 2.40 -1.64
C ILE A 285 -14.71 1.49 -0.54
N ARG A 286 -13.88 2.04 0.33
CA ARG A 286 -13.45 1.41 1.57
C ARG A 286 -13.99 2.23 2.73
N TYR A 287 -14.60 1.59 3.71
CA TYR A 287 -15.04 2.25 4.93
C TYR A 287 -14.04 2.00 6.04
N ILE A 288 -13.74 3.06 6.78
CA ILE A 288 -12.85 3.00 7.94
C ILE A 288 -13.64 3.44 9.16
N ALA A 289 -13.68 2.60 10.17
CA ALA A 289 -14.31 2.89 11.44
C ALA A 289 -13.32 2.68 12.60
N MET A 290 -13.21 3.68 13.45
CA MET A 290 -12.52 3.52 14.72
C MET A 290 -13.45 2.81 15.71
N VAL A 291 -12.92 1.84 16.44
CA VAL A 291 -13.68 1.01 17.36
C VAL A 291 -13.64 1.58 18.78
N TYR A 292 -14.80 1.75 19.38
CA TYR A 292 -15.00 2.31 20.71
C TYR A 292 -16.09 1.56 21.47
N LYS A 293 -16.11 1.65 22.79
CA LYS A 293 -17.20 1.06 23.62
C LYS A 293 -18.58 1.53 23.17
N SER A 294 -18.70 2.80 22.80
CA SER A 294 -19.98 3.39 22.40
C SER A 294 -20.53 2.88 21.07
N ASN A 295 -19.70 2.37 20.15
CA ASN A 295 -20.16 1.80 18.88
C ASN A 295 -20.00 0.27 18.81
N LEU A 296 -19.35 -0.36 19.77
CA LEU A 296 -19.00 -1.78 19.77
C LEU A 296 -20.19 -2.70 19.42
N GLN A 297 -21.36 -2.40 19.96
CA GLN A 297 -22.52 -3.27 19.78
C GLN A 297 -23.14 -3.18 18.38
N GLU A 298 -23.05 -2.02 17.73
CA GLU A 298 -23.60 -1.83 16.37
C GLU A 298 -22.67 -2.27 15.24
N LEU A 299 -21.35 -2.46 15.51
CA LEU A 299 -20.35 -2.72 14.46
C LEU A 299 -20.70 -3.89 13.54
N PRO A 300 -21.13 -5.08 14.02
CA PRO A 300 -21.46 -6.17 13.09
C PRO A 300 -22.65 -5.85 12.16
N GLU A 301 -23.64 -5.12 12.65
CA GLU A 301 -24.78 -4.68 11.82
C GLU A 301 -24.35 -3.59 10.84
N MET A 302 -23.52 -2.64 11.30
CA MET A 302 -22.95 -1.61 10.44
C MET A 302 -22.09 -2.23 9.32
N VAL A 303 -21.23 -3.19 9.65
CA VAL A 303 -20.39 -3.90 8.65
C VAL A 303 -21.26 -4.55 7.60
N ARG A 304 -22.30 -5.30 8.00
CA ARG A 304 -23.25 -5.93 7.07
C ARG A 304 -23.90 -4.89 6.17
N TYR A 305 -24.45 -3.83 6.73
CA TYR A 305 -25.08 -2.73 5.99
C TYR A 305 -24.13 -2.07 4.97
N LEU A 306 -22.87 -1.85 5.36
CA LEU A 306 -21.86 -1.29 4.47
C LEU A 306 -21.54 -2.21 3.30
N LEU A 307 -21.45 -3.52 3.56
CA LEU A 307 -21.15 -4.53 2.53
C LEU A 307 -22.30 -4.76 1.56
N GLU A 308 -23.52 -4.80 2.06
CA GLU A 308 -24.72 -5.19 1.29
C GLU A 308 -25.38 -4.00 0.61
N GLU A 309 -25.45 -2.85 1.28
CA GLU A 309 -26.25 -1.71 0.80
C GLU A 309 -25.41 -0.48 0.44
N ARG A 310 -24.14 -0.42 0.84
CA ARG A 310 -23.28 0.77 0.66
C ARG A 310 -22.04 0.53 -0.19
N ARG A 311 -22.06 -0.52 -1.03
CA ARG A 311 -21.02 -0.83 -2.02
C ARG A 311 -19.62 -0.95 -1.44
N ALA A 312 -19.48 -1.33 -0.16
CA ALA A 312 -18.16 -1.50 0.42
C ALA A 312 -17.37 -2.55 -0.34
N ALA A 313 -16.25 -2.18 -0.93
CA ALA A 313 -15.25 -3.13 -1.38
C ALA A 313 -14.51 -3.73 -0.17
N GLN A 314 -14.29 -2.90 0.87
CA GLN A 314 -13.67 -3.31 2.13
C GLN A 314 -14.22 -2.46 3.28
N VAL A 315 -14.33 -3.05 4.46
CA VAL A 315 -14.57 -2.37 5.74
C VAL A 315 -13.39 -2.65 6.65
N GLU A 316 -12.77 -1.59 7.13
CA GLU A 316 -11.63 -1.67 8.03
C GLU A 316 -12.00 -1.09 9.40
N LEU A 317 -11.90 -1.92 10.43
CA LEU A 317 -12.13 -1.57 11.83
C LEU A 317 -10.78 -1.41 12.53
N ARG A 318 -10.56 -0.26 13.14
CA ARG A 318 -9.26 0.13 13.71
C ARG A 318 -9.35 0.52 15.16
N TYR A 319 -8.29 0.25 15.91
CA TYR A 319 -8.08 0.90 17.20
C TYR A 319 -7.53 2.32 17.02
N THR A 320 -7.71 3.15 18.03
CA THR A 320 -7.13 4.50 18.07
C THR A 320 -5.79 4.46 18.79
N PHE A 321 -4.80 5.08 18.19
CA PHE A 321 -3.51 5.28 18.86
C PHE A 321 -3.69 6.17 20.10
N ASP A 322 -3.02 5.81 21.18
CA ASP A 322 -3.01 6.62 22.39
C ASP A 322 -1.99 7.76 22.22
N VAL A 323 -2.50 8.93 21.84
CA VAL A 323 -1.68 10.14 21.67
C VAL A 323 -1.86 11.10 22.84
N PRO A 324 -0.83 11.89 23.21
CA PRO A 324 -0.84 12.71 24.44
C PRO A 324 -2.00 13.70 24.56
N HIS A 325 -2.53 14.22 23.45
CA HIS A 325 -3.61 15.21 23.45
C HIS A 325 -5.02 14.62 23.56
N LEU A 326 -5.16 13.28 23.57
CA LEU A 326 -6.46 12.66 23.79
C LEU A 326 -6.98 12.98 25.20
N PRO A 327 -8.26 13.42 25.32
CA PRO A 327 -8.85 13.65 26.62
C PRO A 327 -8.81 12.38 27.51
N PRO A 328 -8.35 12.46 28.76
CA PRO A 328 -8.31 11.29 29.65
C PRO A 328 -9.67 10.60 29.83
N GLU A 329 -10.75 11.40 29.87
CA GLU A 329 -12.12 10.90 29.96
C GLU A 329 -12.52 10.09 28.73
N PHE A 330 -12.03 10.48 27.54
CA PHE A 330 -12.27 9.74 26.30
C PHE A 330 -11.60 8.37 26.37
N ARG A 331 -10.33 8.31 26.81
CA ARG A 331 -9.62 7.04 26.97
C ARG A 331 -10.35 6.09 27.89
N SER A 332 -10.70 6.56 29.10
CA SER A 332 -11.32 5.71 30.11
C SER A 332 -12.73 5.23 29.74
N SER A 333 -13.48 6.03 28.97
CA SER A 333 -14.86 5.72 28.60
C SER A 333 -14.99 4.96 27.27
N GLU A 334 -14.05 5.12 26.33
CA GLU A 334 -14.24 4.66 24.96
C GLU A 334 -13.25 3.56 24.51
N PHE A 335 -12.06 3.46 25.14
CA PHE A 335 -11.12 2.42 24.72
C PHE A 335 -11.55 1.05 25.23
N LEU A 336 -11.48 0.07 24.33
CA LEU A 336 -11.78 -1.32 24.63
C LEU A 336 -10.63 -1.97 25.40
N ASP A 337 -10.96 -2.88 26.27
CA ASP A 337 -10.01 -3.84 26.81
C ASP A 337 -9.76 -5.01 25.83
N GLN A 338 -8.79 -5.86 26.18
CA GLN A 338 -8.42 -6.99 25.33
C GLN A 338 -9.56 -7.99 25.15
N GLY A 339 -10.37 -8.22 26.20
CA GLY A 339 -11.52 -9.14 26.15
C GLY A 339 -12.58 -8.63 25.17
N GLU A 340 -12.91 -7.34 25.22
CA GLU A 340 -13.85 -6.69 24.31
C GLU A 340 -13.38 -6.76 22.85
N TRP A 341 -12.07 -6.63 22.58
CA TRP A 341 -11.50 -6.80 21.25
C TRP A 341 -11.63 -8.23 20.74
N LEU A 342 -11.36 -9.22 21.58
CA LEU A 342 -11.48 -10.63 21.20
C LEU A 342 -12.94 -11.02 20.96
N GLU A 343 -13.88 -10.53 21.77
CA GLU A 343 -15.31 -10.70 21.54
C GLU A 343 -15.73 -10.10 20.19
N LEU A 344 -15.31 -8.88 19.89
CA LEU A 344 -15.59 -8.26 18.59
C LEU A 344 -15.05 -9.09 17.43
N ARG A 345 -13.82 -9.58 17.53
CA ARG A 345 -13.22 -10.46 16.51
C ARG A 345 -14.08 -11.69 16.27
N ASP A 346 -14.54 -12.34 17.32
CA ASP A 346 -15.36 -13.56 17.20
C ASP A 346 -16.74 -13.25 16.60
N ARG A 347 -17.32 -12.10 16.93
CA ARG A 347 -18.58 -11.61 16.32
C ARG A 347 -18.42 -11.27 14.84
N LEU A 348 -17.24 -10.92 14.39
CA LEU A 348 -16.95 -10.60 12.98
C LEU A 348 -16.42 -11.80 12.17
N ALA A 349 -16.14 -12.93 12.79
CA ALA A 349 -15.48 -14.08 12.15
C ALA A 349 -16.29 -14.68 10.97
N HIS A 350 -17.59 -14.46 10.93
CA HIS A 350 -18.46 -14.97 9.85
C HIS A 350 -18.46 -14.10 8.58
N PHE A 351 -17.91 -12.88 8.63
CA PHE A 351 -17.77 -12.03 7.44
C PHE A 351 -16.56 -12.45 6.59
N PRO A 352 -16.59 -12.17 5.27
CA PRO A 352 -15.46 -12.43 4.39
C PRO A 352 -14.20 -11.67 4.86
N GLN A 353 -13.15 -12.40 5.24
CA GLN A 353 -11.94 -11.83 5.84
C GLN A 353 -11.08 -11.03 4.84
N ASP A 354 -11.30 -11.18 3.55
CA ASP A 354 -10.73 -10.37 2.48
C ASP A 354 -11.43 -9.01 2.32
N ARG A 355 -12.66 -8.90 2.84
CA ARG A 355 -13.46 -7.67 2.78
C ARG A 355 -13.65 -6.98 4.14
N VAL A 356 -13.49 -7.68 5.24
CA VAL A 356 -13.59 -7.14 6.59
C VAL A 356 -12.27 -7.34 7.32
N GLN A 357 -11.60 -6.25 7.61
CA GLN A 357 -10.33 -6.23 8.32
C GLN A 357 -10.53 -5.65 9.72
N LEU A 358 -10.15 -6.40 10.74
CA LEU A 358 -10.08 -5.95 12.12
C LEU A 358 -8.62 -5.81 12.54
N ASN A 359 -8.19 -4.57 12.76
CA ASN A 359 -6.86 -4.26 13.25
C ASN A 359 -6.90 -4.23 14.78
N LEU A 360 -6.39 -5.27 15.39
CA LEU A 360 -6.29 -5.39 16.85
C LEU A 360 -5.15 -4.51 17.37
N PRO A 361 -5.30 -3.89 18.54
CA PRO A 361 -4.17 -3.22 19.19
C PRO A 361 -3.09 -4.26 19.51
N PRO A 362 -1.81 -3.85 19.56
CA PRO A 362 -0.72 -4.73 19.99
C PRO A 362 -1.04 -5.28 21.39
N ALA A 363 -0.76 -6.58 21.58
CA ALA A 363 -0.92 -7.17 22.91
C ALA A 363 -0.04 -6.38 23.91
N PRO A 364 -0.56 -6.01 25.06
CA PRO A 364 0.28 -5.38 26.08
C PRO A 364 1.36 -6.38 26.44
N ASP A 365 2.62 -6.03 26.16
CA ASP A 365 3.75 -6.75 26.73
C ASP A 365 3.64 -6.70 28.24
N LEU A 366 3.45 -7.84 28.89
CA LEU A 366 3.29 -7.93 30.34
C LEU A 366 4.54 -7.41 31.10
N ASP A 367 5.63 -7.15 30.42
CA ASP A 367 6.92 -6.69 30.94
C ASP A 367 7.35 -5.30 30.41
N SER A 368 6.60 -4.64 29.55
CA SER A 368 6.94 -3.32 29.04
C SER A 368 6.18 -2.21 29.78
N ALA A 369 6.93 -1.21 30.23
CA ALA A 369 6.37 0.08 30.61
C ALA A 369 5.50 0.64 29.47
N PRO A 370 4.49 1.51 29.76
CA PRO A 370 3.62 2.07 28.71
C PRO A 370 4.47 2.59 27.56
N ALA A 371 4.14 2.15 26.35
CA ALA A 371 4.86 2.53 25.16
C ALA A 371 5.01 4.06 25.14
N PRO A 372 6.24 4.58 25.00
CA PRO A 372 6.43 6.02 24.95
C PRO A 372 5.62 6.56 23.77
N ALA A 373 4.88 7.62 24.01
CA ALA A 373 4.25 8.42 22.96
C ALA A 373 5.22 8.58 21.81
N LEU A 374 4.82 8.20 20.57
CA LEU A 374 5.54 8.38 19.29
C LEU A 374 6.93 9.03 19.45
N ALA A 375 7.78 8.43 20.27
CA ALA A 375 9.15 8.83 20.39
C ALA A 375 9.83 8.28 19.13
N ILE A 376 10.41 9.19 18.35
CA ILE A 376 11.38 8.84 17.33
C ILE A 376 12.55 8.23 18.11
N GLU A 377 12.48 6.93 18.37
CA GLU A 377 13.62 6.25 18.98
C GLU A 377 14.72 6.16 17.92
N THR A 378 15.81 6.81 18.19
CA THR A 378 17.10 6.47 17.57
C THR A 378 17.44 5.06 18.07
N PRO A 379 17.51 4.04 17.20
CA PRO A 379 17.84 2.70 17.64
C PRO A 379 19.23 2.70 18.28
N ALA A 380 19.36 2.12 19.47
CA ALA A 380 20.66 1.82 20.03
C ALA A 380 21.45 0.95 19.04
N ALA A 381 22.76 1.19 18.96
CA ALA A 381 23.69 0.60 17.99
C ALA A 381 23.91 -0.92 18.18
N ASP A 382 22.88 -1.71 18.39
CA ASP A 382 22.97 -3.16 18.45
C ASP A 382 22.77 -3.76 17.05
N SER A 383 23.75 -4.56 16.68
CA SER A 383 24.06 -5.17 15.38
C SER A 383 22.98 -6.09 14.77
N ASN A 384 21.76 -6.10 15.27
CA ASN A 384 20.59 -6.81 14.77
C ASN A 384 19.49 -5.88 14.28
N ALA A 385 19.81 -4.69 13.79
CA ALA A 385 18.84 -3.80 13.20
C ALA A 385 18.11 -4.52 12.05
N ILE A 386 16.86 -4.90 12.29
CA ILE A 386 16.00 -5.50 11.28
C ILE A 386 15.68 -4.40 10.26
N LEU A 387 16.05 -4.62 9.01
CA LEU A 387 15.75 -3.70 7.91
C LEU A 387 14.23 -3.51 7.78
N PRO A 388 13.77 -2.30 7.44
CA PRO A 388 12.35 -2.08 7.20
C PRO A 388 11.87 -2.91 6.00
N ASP A 389 10.63 -3.39 6.08
CA ASP A 389 9.99 -4.17 5.01
C ASP A 389 9.71 -3.30 3.79
N TYR A 390 9.41 -2.02 4.01
CA TYR A 390 9.20 -1.03 2.96
C TYR A 390 9.39 0.40 3.50
N TYR A 391 9.49 1.36 2.58
CA TYR A 391 9.63 2.76 2.89
C TYR A 391 8.34 3.52 2.60
N MET A 392 7.97 4.43 3.50
CA MET A 392 6.87 5.36 3.32
C MET A 392 7.42 6.78 3.17
N LEU A 393 6.87 7.52 2.23
CA LEU A 393 7.09 8.95 2.10
C LEU A 393 5.91 9.69 2.72
N ARG A 394 6.17 10.48 3.76
CA ARG A 394 5.19 11.40 4.31
C ARG A 394 5.47 12.80 3.78
N MET A 395 4.54 13.35 3.01
CA MET A 395 4.64 14.66 2.39
C MET A 395 3.63 15.62 3.03
N SER A 396 4.10 16.77 3.46
CA SER A 396 3.24 17.84 3.98
C SER A 396 2.87 18.84 2.88
N TRP A 397 1.89 19.66 3.15
CA TRP A 397 1.38 20.69 2.24
C TRP A 397 2.45 21.67 1.71
N ASP A 398 3.51 21.91 2.48
CA ASP A 398 4.64 22.80 2.12
C ASP A 398 5.73 22.09 1.27
N GLY A 399 5.52 20.81 0.97
CA GLY A 399 6.47 19.98 0.24
C GLY A 399 7.52 19.30 1.11
N SER A 400 7.50 19.49 2.43
CA SER A 400 8.37 18.74 3.34
C SER A 400 8.12 17.25 3.20
N VAL A 401 9.18 16.46 3.04
CA VAL A 401 9.15 15.01 2.90
C VAL A 401 9.93 14.37 4.01
N ARG A 402 9.30 13.48 4.76
CA ARG A 402 9.96 12.55 5.67
C ARG A 402 9.91 11.15 5.08
N VAL A 403 11.07 10.51 5.00
CA VAL A 403 11.16 9.10 4.63
C VAL A 403 11.19 8.31 5.91
N VAL A 404 10.26 7.38 6.06
CA VAL A 404 10.17 6.49 7.21
C VAL A 404 10.25 5.05 6.76
N GLY A 405 11.00 4.23 7.49
CA GLY A 405 10.98 2.78 7.33
C GLY A 405 9.82 2.18 8.09
N VAL A 406 9.11 1.24 7.48
CA VAL A 406 7.96 0.57 8.09
C VAL A 406 8.23 -0.92 8.17
N ARG A 407 8.01 -1.50 9.37
CA ARG A 407 8.22 -2.91 9.67
C ARG A 407 6.92 -3.62 9.74
N SER A 408 6.15 -3.91 8.94
CA SER A 408 5.03 -4.83 9.03
C SER A 408 4.12 -4.76 7.80
N ALA A 409 3.46 -5.85 7.53
CA ALA A 409 2.45 -5.96 6.50
C ALA A 409 1.19 -5.12 6.80
N SER A 410 0.95 -4.77 8.05
CA SER A 410 -0.08 -3.84 8.48
C SER A 410 0.52 -2.45 8.57
N ARG A 411 0.04 -1.54 7.73
CA ARG A 411 0.53 -0.15 7.61
C ARG A 411 0.39 0.69 8.88
N PHE A 412 -0.21 0.14 9.93
CA PHE A 412 -0.61 0.88 11.12
C PHE A 412 -0.23 0.19 12.43
N ASP A 413 0.08 -1.11 12.42
CA ASP A 413 0.16 -1.87 13.68
C ASP A 413 1.52 -1.88 14.36
N ASP A 414 2.61 -1.61 13.62
CA ASP A 414 3.97 -1.60 14.19
C ASP A 414 4.81 -0.50 13.54
N ALA A 415 4.24 0.67 13.45
CA ALA A 415 4.98 1.82 12.94
C ALA A 415 6.04 2.26 13.95
N ILE A 416 7.07 1.46 14.13
CA ILE A 416 8.38 2.03 14.47
C ILE A 416 8.78 2.79 13.23
N GLU A 417 8.32 4.03 13.15
CA GLU A 417 8.71 4.97 12.12
C GLU A 417 10.15 5.39 12.40
N VAL A 418 11.08 4.75 11.73
CA VAL A 418 12.44 5.23 11.73
C VAL A 418 12.55 6.34 10.69
N GLN A 419 12.67 7.58 11.13
CA GLN A 419 12.93 8.69 10.22
C GLN A 419 14.34 8.51 9.62
N LEU A 420 14.39 8.27 8.31
CA LEU A 420 15.63 8.05 7.59
C LEU A 420 16.18 9.34 6.96
N LEU A 421 15.29 10.22 6.53
CA LEU A 421 15.63 11.43 5.79
C LEU A 421 14.52 12.46 5.91
N GLU A 422 14.89 13.72 5.94
CA GLU A 422 14.01 14.86 5.76
C GLU A 422 14.52 15.74 4.61
N THR A 423 13.62 16.14 3.71
CA THR A 423 13.94 16.98 2.55
C THR A 423 12.68 17.70 2.05
N ASN A 424 12.78 18.44 0.96
CA ASN A 424 11.61 18.98 0.26
C ASN A 424 11.43 18.26 -1.10
N VAL A 425 10.19 17.92 -1.46
CA VAL A 425 9.89 17.18 -2.69
C VAL A 425 10.35 17.93 -3.94
N ARG A 426 10.38 19.26 -3.90
CA ARG A 426 10.84 20.11 -5.00
C ARG A 426 12.35 20.04 -5.21
N ASP A 427 13.11 19.71 -4.16
CA ASP A 427 14.57 19.59 -4.21
C ASP A 427 15.03 18.22 -4.70
N ILE A 428 14.10 17.26 -4.82
CA ILE A 428 14.40 15.93 -5.37
C ILE A 428 14.48 16.02 -6.89
N GLY A 429 15.69 15.94 -7.42
CA GLY A 429 15.95 15.99 -8.86
C GLY A 429 15.42 14.74 -9.58
N ASP A 430 16.15 13.63 -9.52
CA ASP A 430 15.75 12.33 -10.06
C ASP A 430 15.17 11.43 -8.97
N VAL A 431 13.92 11.03 -9.13
CA VAL A 431 13.19 10.22 -8.13
C VAL A 431 13.79 8.82 -8.02
N GLY A 432 14.22 8.24 -9.12
CA GLY A 432 14.83 6.92 -9.10
C GLY A 432 16.11 6.90 -8.28
N SER A 433 17.03 7.84 -8.53
CA SER A 433 18.27 7.99 -7.76
C SER A 433 18.00 8.30 -6.29
N PHE A 434 16.96 9.09 -6.00
CA PHE A 434 16.54 9.35 -4.62
C PHE A 434 16.13 8.06 -3.90
N ILE A 435 15.31 7.22 -4.54
CA ILE A 435 14.86 5.94 -3.97
C ILE A 435 16.05 5.00 -3.72
N GLU A 436 16.99 4.91 -4.66
CA GLU A 436 18.21 4.12 -4.46
C GLU A 436 19.04 4.61 -3.29
N ALA A 437 19.21 5.93 -3.19
CA ALA A 437 19.95 6.52 -2.10
C ALA A 437 19.29 6.26 -0.73
N VAL A 438 17.96 6.22 -0.69
CA VAL A 438 17.20 5.83 0.52
C VAL A 438 17.44 4.36 0.85
N ALA A 439 17.29 3.47 -0.14
CA ALA A 439 17.44 2.02 0.05
C ALA A 439 18.89 1.62 0.44
N ALA A 440 19.89 2.36 -0.01
CA ALA A 440 21.29 2.12 0.31
C ALA A 440 21.70 2.65 1.70
N ARG A 441 20.86 3.41 2.39
CA ARG A 441 21.20 3.93 3.72
C ARG A 441 21.13 2.81 4.75
N PRO A 442 22.19 2.65 5.58
CA PRO A 442 22.06 1.80 6.75
C PRO A 442 20.98 2.39 7.67
N PRO A 443 20.27 1.55 8.44
CA PRO A 443 19.40 2.05 9.50
C PRO A 443 20.20 2.99 10.40
N PRO A 444 19.61 4.07 10.92
CA PRO A 444 20.30 4.96 11.85
C PRO A 444 20.81 4.15 13.04
N ALA A 445 22.06 4.42 13.41
CA ALA A 445 22.74 3.75 14.52
C ALA A 445 22.08 4.04 15.86
#